data_0b1ffbdbc57f52932d9358b204f54a72
#
_entry.id   0b1ffbdbc57f52932d9358b204f54a72
#
_cell.length_a   1.000
_cell.length_b   1.000
_cell.length_c   1.000
_cell.angle_alpha   90.00
_cell.angle_beta   90.00
_cell.angle_gamma   90.00
#
_symmetry.space_group_name_H-M   'P 1'
#
loop_
_entity.id
_entity.type
_entity.pdbx_description
1 polymer ?
#
loop_
_entity_poly.entity_id
_entity_poly.type
_entity_poly.pdbx_seq_one_letter_code
_entity_poly.pdbx_strand_id
1 'polypeptide(L)' 'VCVFHKNIPSMLSQVTKLLSDKGVNIENMQSKSRKDVAYTVLDCAGQVGQDALESLVDSEGIIRIRVISA' A
#
# COMPACT_ATOMS: atom_id res chain seq x y z
N VAL A 1 0.16 6.28 4.12
CA VAL A 1 0.77 5.72 2.91
C VAL A 1 -0.27 5.62 1.82
N CYS A 2 0.03 6.17 0.68
CA CYS A 2 -0.84 6.10 -0.48
C CYS A 2 -0.16 5.26 -1.56
N VAL A 3 -0.83 4.21 -2.00
CA VAL A 3 -0.28 3.27 -2.98
C VAL A 3 -1.10 3.35 -4.26
N PHE A 4 -0.43 3.67 -5.36
CA PHE A 4 -1.03 3.63 -6.68
C PHE A 4 -0.68 2.28 -7.32
N HIS A 5 -1.68 1.55 -7.74
CA HIS A 5 -1.49 0.19 -8.24
C HIS A 5 -2.50 -0.13 -9.33
N LYS A 6 -2.26 -1.23 -10.04
CA LYS A 6 -3.22 -1.71 -11.02
C LYS A 6 -4.49 -2.16 -10.32
N ASN A 7 -5.62 -1.98 -11.00
CA ASN A 7 -6.93 -2.38 -10.45
C ASN A 7 -7.13 -3.88 -10.63
N ILE A 8 -6.43 -4.66 -9.81
CA ILE A 8 -6.47 -6.11 -9.83
C ILE A 8 -6.95 -6.58 -8.46
N PRO A 9 -7.88 -7.54 -8.38
CA PRO A 9 -8.45 -7.95 -7.10
C PRO A 9 -7.45 -8.37 -6.03
N SER A 10 -6.33 -8.97 -6.41
CA SER A 10 -5.33 -9.46 -5.45
C SER A 10 -4.42 -8.38 -4.89
N MET A 11 -4.46 -7.16 -5.44
CA MET A 11 -3.51 -6.11 -5.04
C MET A 11 -3.67 -5.70 -3.58
N LEU A 12 -4.91 -5.52 -3.14
CA LEU A 12 -5.15 -5.11 -1.75
C LEU A 12 -4.64 -6.17 -0.77
N SER A 13 -4.89 -7.44 -1.08
CA SER A 13 -4.39 -8.53 -0.24
C SER A 13 -2.88 -8.56 -0.19
N GLN A 14 -2.22 -8.34 -1.32
CA GLN A 14 -0.76 -8.32 -1.38
C GLN A 14 -0.19 -7.17 -0.55
N VAL A 15 -0.75 -5.99 -0.69
CA VAL A 15 -0.28 -4.80 0.04
C VAL A 15 -0.45 -5.00 1.54
N THR A 16 -1.62 -5.42 1.98
CA THR A 16 -1.88 -5.60 3.41
C THR A 16 -1.03 -6.70 4.00
N LYS A 17 -0.87 -7.81 3.29
CA LYS A 17 -0.04 -8.90 3.76
C LYS A 17 1.42 -8.47 3.89
N LEU A 18 1.93 -7.77 2.90
CA LEU A 18 3.32 -7.33 2.90
C LEU A 18 3.59 -6.40 4.09
N LEU A 19 2.71 -5.44 4.32
CA LEU A 19 2.86 -4.53 5.44
C LEU A 19 2.76 -5.25 6.78
N SER A 20 1.84 -6.21 6.87
CA SER A 20 1.70 -7.02 8.09
C SER A 20 2.96 -7.83 8.35
N ASP A 21 3.55 -8.42 7.32
CA ASP A 21 4.79 -9.20 7.45
C ASP A 21 5.96 -8.34 7.92
N LYS A 22 5.92 -7.04 7.62
CA LYS A 22 6.94 -6.10 8.06
C LYS A 22 6.63 -5.46 9.42
N GLY A 23 5.60 -5.95 10.10
CA GLY A 23 5.25 -5.45 11.41
C GLY A 23 4.49 -4.14 11.42
N VAL A 24 3.95 -3.74 10.28
CA VAL A 24 3.17 -2.50 10.18
C VAL A 24 1.73 -2.79 10.54
N ASN A 25 1.20 -2.04 11.50
CA ASN A 25 -0.20 -2.16 11.91
C ASN A 25 -1.04 -1.16 11.14
N ILE A 26 -1.98 -1.67 10.35
CA ILE A 26 -2.87 -0.83 9.55
C ILE A 26 -4.12 -0.53 10.36
N GLU A 27 -4.35 0.73 10.66
CA GLU A 27 -5.51 1.16 11.43
C GLU A 27 -6.72 1.42 10.56
N ASN A 28 -6.50 1.92 9.34
CA ASN A 28 -7.58 2.24 8.43
C ASN A 28 -7.08 2.09 7.01
N MET A 29 -8.01 1.76 6.11
CA MET A 29 -7.67 1.57 4.70
C MET A 29 -8.84 2.02 3.85
N GLN A 30 -8.57 2.85 2.84
CA GLN A 30 -9.55 3.27 1.86
C GLN A 30 -8.97 3.05 0.47
N SER A 31 -9.80 2.54 -0.42
CA SER A 31 -9.38 2.25 -1.77
C SER A 31 -10.39 2.80 -2.75
N LYS A 32 -9.89 3.39 -3.84
CA LYS A 32 -10.72 3.84 -4.95
C LYS A 32 -10.11 3.38 -6.25
N SER A 33 -10.94 2.96 -7.17
CA SER A 33 -10.49 2.48 -8.46
C SER A 33 -11.02 3.36 -9.57
N ARG A 34 -10.26 3.42 -10.65
CA ARG A 34 -10.60 4.20 -11.83
C ARG A 34 -10.09 3.44 -13.05
N LYS A 35 -10.99 2.75 -13.76
CA LYS A 35 -10.64 1.92 -14.90
C LYS A 35 -9.57 0.89 -14.52
N ASP A 36 -8.38 1.01 -15.08
CA ASP A 36 -7.31 0.04 -14.88
C ASP A 36 -6.39 0.37 -13.72
N VAL A 37 -6.58 1.53 -13.10
CA VAL A 37 -5.73 2.00 -12.03
C VAL A 37 -6.54 2.21 -10.76
N ALA A 38 -5.93 1.91 -9.63
CA ALA A 38 -6.55 2.14 -8.34
C ALA A 38 -5.53 2.77 -7.40
N TYR A 39 -6.04 3.41 -6.35
CA TYR A 39 -5.16 3.84 -5.27
C TYR A 39 -5.75 3.44 -3.94
N THR A 40 -4.87 3.14 -3.01
CA THR A 40 -5.26 2.73 -1.66
C THR A 40 -4.54 3.62 -0.66
N VAL A 41 -5.30 4.25 0.21
CA VAL A 41 -4.76 5.07 1.29
C VAL A 41 -4.78 4.23 2.57
N LEU A 42 -3.63 4.10 3.19
CA LEU A 42 -3.45 3.27 4.37
C LEU A 42 -3.04 4.16 5.55
N ASP A 43 -3.81 4.13 6.62
CA ASP A 43 -3.45 4.77 7.86
C ASP A 43 -2.77 3.73 8.73
N CYS A 44 -1.48 3.92 8.97
CA CYS A 44 -0.69 2.96 9.74
C CYS A 44 -0.35 3.53 11.10
N ALA A 45 -0.33 2.67 12.11
CA ALA A 45 0.11 3.05 13.45
C ALA A 45 1.63 3.18 13.44
N GLY A 46 2.13 4.38 13.73
CA GLY A 46 3.56 4.64 13.71
C GLY A 46 4.08 4.87 12.30
N GLN A 47 5.39 4.76 12.16
CA GLN A 47 6.05 4.99 10.88
C GLN A 47 6.24 3.70 10.12
N VAL A 48 6.02 3.78 8.80
CA VAL A 48 6.32 2.66 7.90
C VAL A 48 7.81 2.69 7.59
N GLY A 49 8.49 1.58 7.87
CA GLY A 49 9.92 1.50 7.66
C GLY A 49 10.31 1.53 6.20
N GLN A 50 11.56 1.91 5.96
CA GLN A 50 12.11 1.95 4.61
C GLN A 50 12.02 0.59 3.91
N ASP A 51 12.27 -0.49 4.64
CA ASP A 51 12.21 -1.85 4.11
C ASP A 51 10.83 -2.17 3.56
N ALA A 52 9.79 -1.78 4.30
CA ALA A 52 8.42 -2.03 3.86
C ALA A 52 8.11 -1.26 2.58
N LEU A 53 8.55 -0.01 2.50
CA LEU A 53 8.33 0.82 1.32
C LEU A 53 9.06 0.26 0.11
N GLU A 54 10.29 -0.18 0.28
CA GLU A 54 11.07 -0.78 -0.80
C GLU A 54 10.43 -2.06 -1.30
N SER A 55 9.93 -2.89 -0.39
CA SER A 55 9.24 -4.12 -0.77
C SER A 55 7.96 -3.83 -1.54
N LEU A 56 7.23 -2.78 -1.16
CA LEU A 56 6.05 -2.37 -1.89
C LEU A 56 6.39 -1.91 -3.30
N VAL A 57 7.43 -1.09 -3.45
CA VAL A 57 7.85 -0.59 -4.75
C VAL A 57 8.24 -1.73 -5.69
N ASP A 58 8.88 -2.77 -5.13
CA ASP A 58 9.31 -3.92 -5.92
C ASP A 58 8.16 -4.88 -6.23
N SER A 59 7.00 -4.72 -5.62
CA SER A 59 5.88 -5.61 -5.86
C SER A 59 5.29 -5.41 -7.25
N GLU A 60 4.97 -6.52 -7.91
CA GLU A 60 4.36 -6.47 -9.23
C GLU A 60 2.98 -5.83 -9.14
N GLY A 61 2.69 -4.92 -10.07
CA GLY A 61 1.42 -4.23 -10.12
C GLY A 61 1.40 -2.90 -9.38
N ILE A 62 2.43 -2.60 -8.61
CA ILE A 62 2.56 -1.31 -7.93
C ILE A 62 3.10 -0.28 -8.92
N ILE A 63 2.41 0.83 -9.05
CA ILE A 63 2.79 1.90 -9.97
C ILE A 63 3.60 2.95 -9.23
N ARG A 64 3.11 3.38 -8.07
CA ARG A 64 3.76 4.46 -7.32
C ARG A 64 3.34 4.41 -5.86
N ILE A 65 4.23 4.86 -4.99
CA ILE A 65 3.94 4.95 -3.55
C ILE A 65 4.27 6.36 -3.09
N ARG A 66 3.36 6.94 -2.30
CA ARG A 66 3.60 8.22 -1.64
C ARG A 66 3.42 8.04 -0.15
N VAL A 67 4.34 8.58 0.61
CA VAL A 67 4.24 8.62 2.06
C VAL A 67 3.76 10.00 2.46
N ILE A 68 2.59 10.05 3.08
CA ILE A 68 2.04 11.30 3.59
C ILE A 68 2.17 11.22 5.11
N SER A 69 3.02 12.06 5.66
CA SER A 69 3.15 12.13 7.11
C SER A 69 2.12 13.10 7.66
N ALA A 70 1.52 12.67 8.74
CA ALA A 70 0.52 13.50 9.42
C ALA A 70 1.19 14.63 10.19
#